data_15135390b8c62016afcacafb716361bf
#
_entry.id   15135390b8c62016afcacafb716361bf
#
_cell.length_a   1.000
_cell.length_b   1.000
_cell.length_c   1.000
_cell.angle_alpha   90.00
_cell.angle_beta   90.00
_cell.angle_gamma   90.00
#
_symmetry.space_group_name_H-M   'P 1'
#
loop_
_entity.id
_entity.type
_entity.pdbx_description
1 polymer ?
#
loop_
_entity_poly.entity_id
_entity_poly.type
_entity_poly.pdbx_seq_one_letter_code
_entity_poly.pdbx_strand_id
1 'polypeptide(L)'
;AAYQEERETEALKLQSAARNRMRWFESVARYTKMEPWQFTYSLLTGSQRIGHANLKLRDPGFVATVEANLARHHRVSPPRPPMFLPLEIRGTTLENRIVVSPMAQYSALDGLPNDWHLVHLGARATGGAGLVFTEMTCVSPEGRITPGCTGLWNVPQRDAWRRIVEFAHAHSRAKLCLQLGHAGRKGSTQLGWEEEDRPLEAGNWQTLAPSPLPYLDGISAAPREMTRADMDAVVAQFVQSTRYGREAGFDLLELHMAHGYLLASFLSPLTNRRGDAYGGAIGNRLRFPLEVLEAVRAEWRDAPLSVRLSSSDWAPGGLTEDELIEVARAMQCAGADLLDLSSGQTVPWQKPVYGRMWQTPFSDLVRNVVGIPTIAVGNIFEADHANSIVASGRA
;
A
#
# COMPACT_ATOMS: atom_id res chain seq x y z
N ALA A 1 31.41 5.54 -21.78
CA ALA A 1 29.93 5.37 -21.77
C ALA A 1 29.57 3.89 -21.64
N ALA A 2 29.80 3.02 -22.66
CA ALA A 2 29.38 1.62 -22.65
C ALA A 2 29.86 0.79 -21.43
N TYR A 3 31.10 0.93 -20.98
CA TYR A 3 31.60 0.24 -19.78
C TYR A 3 30.84 0.67 -18.51
N GLN A 4 30.53 1.95 -18.40
CA GLN A 4 29.81 2.49 -17.25
C GLN A 4 28.37 2.00 -17.24
N GLU A 5 27.67 2.00 -18.37
CA GLU A 5 26.31 1.49 -18.51
C GLU A 5 26.22 -0.01 -18.15
N GLU A 6 27.18 -0.83 -18.65
CA GLU A 6 27.23 -2.25 -18.33
C GLU A 6 27.50 -2.52 -16.85
N ARG A 7 28.40 -1.76 -16.21
CA ARG A 7 28.81 -1.97 -14.82
C ARG A 7 27.93 -1.30 -13.80
N GLU A 8 27.21 -0.25 -14.16
CA GLU A 8 26.38 0.54 -13.23
C GLU A 8 25.34 -0.33 -12.54
N THR A 9 24.63 -1.17 -13.28
CA THR A 9 23.60 -2.06 -12.72
C THR A 9 24.17 -3.01 -11.66
N GLU A 10 25.32 -3.63 -11.92
CA GLU A 10 25.95 -4.56 -10.95
C GLU A 10 26.54 -3.82 -9.76
N ALA A 11 27.13 -2.65 -9.97
CA ALA A 11 27.64 -1.80 -8.89
C ALA A 11 26.50 -1.33 -7.96
N LEU A 12 25.38 -0.88 -8.52
CA LEU A 12 24.20 -0.47 -7.77
C LEU A 12 23.59 -1.61 -6.95
N LYS A 13 23.55 -2.84 -7.48
CA LYS A 13 23.12 -4.03 -6.73
C LYS A 13 24.01 -4.30 -5.52
N LEU A 14 25.32 -4.19 -5.68
CA LEU A 14 26.29 -4.40 -4.59
C LEU A 14 26.17 -3.28 -3.53
N GLN A 15 26.08 -2.03 -3.97
CA GLN A 15 25.91 -0.88 -3.09
C GLN A 15 24.59 -0.94 -2.32
N SER A 16 23.50 -1.36 -2.96
CA SER A 16 22.20 -1.55 -2.30
C SER A 16 22.29 -2.62 -1.22
N ALA A 17 22.91 -3.76 -1.51
CA ALA A 17 23.11 -4.83 -0.54
C ALA A 17 23.98 -4.40 0.65
N ALA A 18 25.07 -3.68 0.39
CA ALA A 18 25.94 -3.13 1.43
C ALA A 18 25.20 -2.11 2.30
N ARG A 19 24.44 -1.20 1.69
CA ARG A 19 23.63 -0.20 2.38
C ARG A 19 22.57 -0.85 3.28
N ASN A 20 21.82 -1.83 2.76
CA ASN A 20 20.83 -2.57 3.55
C ASN A 20 21.47 -3.25 4.76
N ARG A 21 22.65 -3.84 4.57
CA ARG A 21 23.40 -4.49 5.65
C ARG A 21 23.88 -3.49 6.70
N MET A 22 24.43 -2.36 6.28
CA MET A 22 24.87 -1.28 7.14
C MET A 22 23.71 -0.73 7.97
N ARG A 23 22.59 -0.38 7.32
CA ARG A 23 21.37 0.09 8.00
C ARG A 23 20.82 -0.91 9.01
N TRP A 24 20.93 -2.21 8.73
CA TRP A 24 20.52 -3.24 9.67
C TRP A 24 21.34 -3.14 10.96
N PHE A 25 22.67 -2.99 10.87
CA PHE A 25 23.54 -2.83 12.04
C PHE A 25 23.32 -1.50 12.77
N GLU A 26 23.20 -0.41 12.05
CA GLU A 26 22.93 0.92 12.62
C GLU A 26 21.60 0.95 13.39
N SER A 27 20.65 0.10 12.99
CA SER A 27 19.32 0.01 13.59
C SER A 27 19.11 -1.27 14.41
N VAL A 28 20.17 -1.94 14.86
CA VAL A 28 20.08 -3.25 15.53
C VAL A 28 19.19 -3.24 16.76
N ALA A 29 19.08 -2.11 17.45
CA ALA A 29 18.22 -1.97 18.62
C ALA A 29 16.75 -2.33 18.36
N ARG A 30 16.24 -2.12 17.12
CA ARG A 30 14.87 -2.47 16.75
C ARG A 30 14.59 -3.97 16.73
N TYR A 31 15.62 -4.79 16.61
CA TYR A 31 15.53 -6.26 16.49
C TYR A 31 15.81 -7.00 17.81
N THR A 32 16.25 -6.32 18.85
CA THR A 32 16.67 -6.95 20.11
C THR A 32 15.54 -7.64 20.87
N LYS A 33 14.28 -7.36 20.52
CA LYS A 33 13.09 -8.02 21.07
C LYS A 33 12.69 -9.30 20.32
N MET A 34 13.34 -9.61 19.18
CA MET A 34 13.09 -10.83 18.44
C MET A 34 13.60 -12.04 19.20
N GLU A 35 12.94 -13.19 19.02
CA GLU A 35 13.47 -14.47 19.46
C GLU A 35 14.85 -14.74 18.83
N PRO A 36 15.79 -15.40 19.53
CA PRO A 36 17.17 -15.59 19.04
C PRO A 36 17.27 -16.18 17.64
N TRP A 37 16.41 -17.14 17.29
CA TRP A 37 16.36 -17.75 15.96
C TRP A 37 15.93 -16.75 14.88
N GLN A 38 14.96 -15.88 15.19
CA GLN A 38 14.46 -14.87 14.24
C GLN A 38 15.46 -13.73 14.09
N PHE A 39 16.08 -13.29 15.19
CA PHE A 39 17.17 -12.30 15.15
C PHE A 39 18.31 -12.80 14.25
N THR A 40 18.75 -14.07 14.46
CA THR A 40 19.80 -14.69 13.63
C THR A 40 19.39 -14.73 12.17
N TYR A 41 18.15 -15.12 11.87
CA TYR A 41 17.65 -15.15 10.50
C TYR A 41 17.61 -13.74 9.88
N SER A 42 17.12 -12.74 10.60
CA SER A 42 17.09 -11.34 10.18
C SER A 42 18.50 -10.81 9.92
N LEU A 43 19.45 -11.14 10.82
CA LEU A 43 20.87 -10.82 10.66
C LEU A 43 21.44 -11.42 9.37
N LEU A 44 21.26 -12.69 9.10
CA LEU A 44 21.80 -13.38 7.91
C LEU A 44 21.22 -12.86 6.61
N THR A 45 19.94 -12.46 6.61
CA THR A 45 19.23 -11.94 5.42
C THR A 45 19.24 -10.41 5.31
N GLY A 46 19.94 -9.69 6.19
CA GLY A 46 19.93 -8.22 6.30
C GLY A 46 20.36 -7.48 5.02
N SER A 47 21.21 -8.09 4.19
CA SER A 47 21.61 -7.53 2.89
C SER A 47 20.54 -7.62 1.81
N GLN A 48 19.47 -8.41 2.01
CA GLN A 48 18.46 -8.80 1.02
C GLN A 48 19.01 -9.56 -0.22
N ARG A 49 20.32 -9.91 -0.23
CA ARG A 49 20.91 -10.78 -1.26
C ARG A 49 20.89 -12.26 -0.86
N ILE A 50 21.04 -12.53 0.44
CA ILE A 50 20.89 -13.87 0.98
C ILE A 50 19.41 -14.04 1.34
N GLY A 51 18.75 -14.99 0.72
CA GLY A 51 17.35 -15.29 0.95
C GLY A 51 17.15 -16.65 1.61
N HIS A 52 15.90 -17.03 1.78
CA HIS A 52 15.47 -18.27 2.41
C HIS A 52 16.02 -19.52 1.71
N ALA A 53 15.93 -19.58 0.38
CA ALA A 53 16.44 -20.67 -0.42
C ALA A 53 17.97 -20.80 -0.35
N ASN A 54 18.68 -19.66 -0.36
CA ASN A 54 20.12 -19.64 -0.21
C ASN A 54 20.59 -20.15 1.15
N LEU A 55 19.91 -19.75 2.24
CA LEU A 55 20.18 -20.26 3.58
C LEU A 55 19.88 -21.76 3.67
N LYS A 56 18.81 -22.23 3.05
CA LYS A 56 18.44 -23.66 3.02
C LYS A 56 19.50 -24.54 2.36
N LEU A 57 20.20 -24.03 1.34
CA LEU A 57 21.32 -24.72 0.71
C LEU A 57 22.56 -24.77 1.61
N ARG A 58 22.80 -23.74 2.42
CA ARG A 58 23.99 -23.60 3.27
C ARG A 58 23.83 -24.31 4.61
N ASP A 59 22.67 -24.16 5.23
CA ASP A 59 22.32 -24.73 6.52
C ASP A 59 20.84 -25.12 6.56
N PRO A 60 20.50 -26.30 6.00
CA PRO A 60 19.12 -26.78 6.00
C PRO A 60 18.57 -27.03 7.41
N GLY A 61 19.42 -27.37 8.39
CA GLY A 61 19.01 -27.58 9.78
C GLY A 61 18.57 -26.30 10.46
N PHE A 62 19.28 -25.19 10.23
CA PHE A 62 18.88 -23.89 10.74
C PHE A 62 17.55 -23.44 10.11
N VAL A 63 17.39 -23.57 8.80
CA VAL A 63 16.14 -23.18 8.12
C VAL A 63 14.96 -24.03 8.59
N ALA A 64 15.15 -25.34 8.77
CA ALA A 64 14.12 -26.20 9.34
C ALA A 64 13.71 -25.79 10.77
N THR A 65 14.68 -25.33 11.58
CA THR A 65 14.42 -24.79 12.92
C THR A 65 13.59 -23.49 12.83
N VAL A 66 13.90 -22.59 11.90
CA VAL A 66 13.14 -21.35 11.66
C VAL A 66 11.70 -21.68 11.24
N GLU A 67 11.53 -22.55 10.23
CA GLU A 67 10.20 -22.98 9.77
C GLU A 67 9.38 -23.63 10.90
N ALA A 68 10.00 -24.48 11.72
CA ALA A 68 9.33 -25.13 12.85
C ALA A 68 8.90 -24.14 13.96
N ASN A 69 9.74 -23.15 14.27
CA ASN A 69 9.41 -22.12 15.26
C ASN A 69 8.28 -21.22 14.75
N LEU A 70 8.31 -20.79 13.49
CA LEU A 70 7.23 -20.04 12.85
C LEU A 70 5.93 -20.83 12.86
N ALA A 71 5.97 -22.10 12.45
CA ALA A 71 4.78 -22.97 12.44
C ALA A 71 4.17 -23.12 13.85
N ARG A 72 5.00 -23.27 14.88
CA ARG A 72 4.55 -23.31 16.28
C ARG A 72 3.92 -21.97 16.71
N HIS A 73 4.53 -20.85 16.36
CA HIS A 73 4.00 -19.52 16.68
C HIS A 73 2.62 -19.30 16.05
N HIS A 74 2.44 -19.75 14.82
CA HIS A 74 1.17 -19.64 14.08
C HIS A 74 0.23 -20.87 14.25
N ARG A 75 0.57 -21.81 15.18
CA ARG A 75 -0.22 -23.02 15.48
C ARG A 75 -0.51 -23.87 14.24
N VAL A 76 0.48 -24.02 13.37
CA VAL A 76 0.39 -24.78 12.12
C VAL A 76 1.22 -26.05 12.23
N SER A 77 0.67 -27.18 11.79
CA SER A 77 1.34 -28.48 11.71
C SER A 77 0.88 -29.23 10.45
N PRO A 78 1.77 -29.82 9.67
CA PRO A 78 3.25 -29.75 9.77
C PRO A 78 3.80 -28.36 9.41
N PRO A 79 5.10 -28.09 9.71
CA PRO A 79 5.77 -26.86 9.24
C PRO A 79 5.65 -26.71 7.73
N ARG A 80 5.52 -25.47 7.27
CA ARG A 80 5.43 -25.09 5.86
C ARG A 80 6.25 -23.83 5.58
N PRO A 81 6.56 -23.53 4.31
CA PRO A 81 7.28 -22.31 3.97
C PRO A 81 6.61 -21.06 4.56
N PRO A 82 7.37 -20.07 5.04
CA PRO A 82 6.85 -18.91 5.76
C PRO A 82 5.72 -18.16 5.03
N MET A 83 5.77 -18.06 3.70
CA MET A 83 4.73 -17.38 2.92
C MET A 83 3.37 -18.08 2.96
N PHE A 84 3.31 -19.35 3.35
CA PHE A 84 2.06 -20.13 3.47
C PHE A 84 1.53 -20.19 4.90
N LEU A 85 2.09 -19.44 5.82
CA LEU A 85 1.55 -19.32 7.17
C LEU A 85 0.32 -18.43 7.19
N PRO A 86 -0.72 -18.77 7.96
CA PRO A 86 -1.91 -17.93 8.09
C PRO A 86 -1.57 -16.62 8.84
N LEU A 87 -2.42 -15.64 8.67
CA LEU A 87 -2.42 -14.40 9.44
C LEU A 87 -3.83 -14.08 9.90
N GLU A 88 -3.99 -13.88 11.20
CA GLU A 88 -5.24 -13.40 11.76
C GLU A 88 -5.14 -11.90 12.05
N ILE A 89 -6.10 -11.12 11.53
CA ILE A 89 -6.21 -9.68 11.76
C ILE A 89 -7.68 -9.39 12.07
N ARG A 90 -7.96 -8.87 13.25
CA ARG A 90 -9.32 -8.49 13.70
C ARG A 90 -10.38 -9.52 13.32
N GLY A 91 -10.16 -10.79 13.68
CA GLY A 91 -11.10 -11.88 13.42
C GLY A 91 -11.19 -12.37 11.97
N THR A 92 -10.45 -11.76 11.04
CA THR A 92 -10.33 -12.24 9.67
C THR A 92 -9.04 -13.04 9.51
N THR A 93 -9.15 -14.27 9.03
CA THR A 93 -8.00 -15.13 8.76
C THR A 93 -7.64 -15.11 7.28
N LEU A 94 -6.39 -14.72 6.99
CA LEU A 94 -5.77 -14.93 5.68
C LEU A 94 -5.09 -16.29 5.69
N GLU A 95 -5.38 -17.15 4.71
CA GLU A 95 -4.85 -18.52 4.63
C GLU A 95 -3.33 -18.57 4.38
N ASN A 96 -2.78 -17.51 3.82
CA ASN A 96 -1.35 -17.35 3.57
C ASN A 96 -0.96 -15.87 3.52
N ARG A 97 0.35 -15.59 3.40
CA ARG A 97 0.93 -14.24 3.39
C ARG A 97 1.05 -13.61 1.99
N ILE A 98 0.48 -14.26 0.96
CA ILE A 98 0.57 -13.76 -0.41
C ILE A 98 -0.57 -12.77 -0.62
N VAL A 99 -0.18 -11.53 -0.89
CA VAL A 99 -1.08 -10.41 -1.12
C VAL A 99 -0.94 -9.93 -2.55
N VAL A 100 -2.04 -9.84 -3.28
CA VAL A 100 -2.09 -9.19 -4.60
C VAL A 100 -2.42 -7.73 -4.39
N SER A 101 -1.41 -6.87 -4.60
CA SER A 101 -1.52 -5.42 -4.42
C SER A 101 -2.52 -4.78 -5.38
N PRO A 102 -3.10 -3.61 -5.03
CA PRO A 102 -3.95 -2.82 -5.91
C PRO A 102 -3.26 -2.47 -7.23
N MET A 103 -3.91 -2.70 -8.34
CA MET A 103 -3.40 -2.41 -9.69
C MET A 103 -4.50 -1.80 -10.53
N ALA A 104 -4.36 -0.53 -10.93
CA ALA A 104 -5.31 0.16 -11.79
C ALA A 104 -5.49 -0.57 -13.13
N GLN A 105 -6.73 -0.79 -13.52
CA GLN A 105 -7.11 -1.49 -14.75
C GLN A 105 -7.63 -0.51 -15.81
N TYR A 106 -8.14 0.64 -15.38
CA TYR A 106 -8.75 1.68 -16.25
C TYR A 106 -9.77 1.11 -17.24
N SER A 107 -10.51 0.07 -16.87
CA SER A 107 -11.43 -0.68 -17.75
C SER A 107 -12.89 -0.57 -17.33
N ALA A 108 -13.19 0.32 -16.37
CA ALA A 108 -14.57 0.58 -15.94
C ALA A 108 -15.29 1.53 -16.93
N LEU A 109 -16.61 1.43 -16.95
CA LEU A 109 -17.48 2.37 -17.66
C LEU A 109 -18.30 3.14 -16.62
N ASP A 110 -18.14 4.45 -16.57
CA ASP A 110 -18.80 5.33 -15.57
C ASP A 110 -18.63 4.83 -14.12
N GLY A 111 -17.43 4.35 -13.80
CA GLY A 111 -17.11 3.78 -12.49
C GLY A 111 -17.66 2.37 -12.25
N LEU A 112 -18.37 1.78 -13.21
CA LEU A 112 -18.99 0.47 -13.05
C LEU A 112 -17.97 -0.65 -13.34
N PRO A 113 -17.61 -1.49 -12.36
CA PRO A 113 -16.79 -2.68 -12.62
C PRO A 113 -17.57 -3.67 -13.49
N ASN A 114 -16.84 -4.41 -14.32
CA ASN A 114 -17.41 -5.29 -15.35
C ASN A 114 -16.70 -6.65 -15.38
N ASP A 115 -16.89 -7.44 -16.43
CA ASP A 115 -16.30 -8.78 -16.56
C ASP A 115 -14.76 -8.74 -16.61
N TRP A 116 -14.12 -7.65 -17.06
CA TRP A 116 -12.69 -7.49 -16.95
C TRP A 116 -12.21 -7.60 -15.50
N HIS A 117 -12.89 -6.91 -14.60
CA HIS A 117 -12.57 -6.90 -13.16
C HIS A 117 -12.87 -8.25 -12.52
N LEU A 118 -13.96 -8.94 -12.94
CA LEU A 118 -14.26 -10.29 -12.50
C LEU A 118 -13.16 -11.28 -12.88
N VAL A 119 -12.69 -11.24 -14.13
CA VAL A 119 -11.60 -12.10 -14.60
C VAL A 119 -10.29 -11.74 -13.91
N HIS A 120 -9.99 -10.44 -13.78
CA HIS A 120 -8.77 -9.96 -13.13
C HIS A 120 -8.67 -10.43 -11.67
N LEU A 121 -9.68 -10.12 -10.86
CA LEU A 121 -9.68 -10.45 -9.43
C LEU A 121 -9.96 -11.94 -9.19
N GLY A 122 -10.88 -12.53 -9.94
CA GLY A 122 -11.23 -13.93 -9.84
C GLY A 122 -10.06 -14.87 -10.14
N ALA A 123 -9.27 -14.57 -11.17
CA ALA A 123 -8.09 -15.37 -11.51
C ALA A 123 -7.03 -15.34 -10.38
N ARG A 124 -6.83 -14.20 -9.71
CA ARG A 124 -5.89 -14.08 -8.58
C ARG A 124 -6.40 -14.79 -7.33
N ALA A 125 -7.70 -14.67 -7.06
CA ALA A 125 -8.34 -15.35 -5.95
C ALA A 125 -8.27 -16.88 -6.12
N THR A 126 -8.67 -17.40 -7.27
CA THR A 126 -8.60 -18.84 -7.58
C THR A 126 -7.17 -19.34 -7.74
N GLY A 127 -6.21 -18.44 -8.04
CA GLY A 127 -4.78 -18.72 -8.07
C GLY A 127 -4.15 -18.96 -6.69
N GLY A 128 -4.89 -18.78 -5.59
CA GLY A 128 -4.47 -19.14 -4.24
C GLY A 128 -3.82 -18.01 -3.43
N ALA A 129 -3.97 -16.74 -3.82
CA ALA A 129 -3.58 -15.62 -2.98
C ALA A 129 -4.38 -15.62 -1.67
N GLY A 130 -3.75 -15.23 -0.55
CA GLY A 130 -4.45 -15.07 0.74
C GLY A 130 -5.32 -13.83 0.78
N LEU A 131 -4.89 -12.76 0.09
CA LEU A 131 -5.60 -11.49 0.00
C LEU A 131 -5.47 -10.89 -1.41
N VAL A 132 -6.56 -10.42 -1.97
CA VAL A 132 -6.59 -9.74 -3.27
C VAL A 132 -7.24 -8.38 -3.10
N PHE A 133 -6.53 -7.34 -3.52
CA PHE A 133 -7.04 -5.97 -3.50
C PHE A 133 -7.74 -5.61 -4.81
N THR A 134 -8.82 -4.83 -4.71
CA THR A 134 -9.31 -4.09 -5.87
C THR A 134 -8.27 -3.06 -6.32
N GLU A 135 -8.38 -2.56 -7.54
CA GLU A 135 -7.74 -1.29 -7.87
C GLU A 135 -8.29 -0.16 -6.99
N MET A 136 -7.62 1.01 -6.97
CA MET A 136 -8.15 2.18 -6.30
C MET A 136 -9.57 2.47 -6.81
N THR A 137 -10.55 2.21 -5.96
CA THR A 137 -11.97 2.39 -6.22
C THR A 137 -12.38 3.76 -5.71
N CYS A 138 -12.84 4.61 -6.61
CA CYS A 138 -13.07 6.02 -6.33
C CYS A 138 -14.36 6.25 -5.55
N VAL A 139 -14.30 7.16 -4.58
CA VAL A 139 -15.44 7.47 -3.69
C VAL A 139 -16.44 8.46 -4.31
N SER A 140 -16.08 9.06 -5.45
CA SER A 140 -16.93 10.00 -6.18
C SER A 140 -16.51 10.08 -7.67
N PRO A 141 -17.35 10.61 -8.57
CA PRO A 141 -17.01 10.78 -9.98
C PRO A 141 -15.76 11.64 -10.19
N GLU A 142 -15.64 12.75 -9.45
CA GLU A 142 -14.49 13.67 -9.50
C GLU A 142 -13.24 13.11 -8.80
N GLY A 143 -13.40 12.06 -7.99
CA GLY A 143 -12.30 11.34 -7.36
C GLY A 143 -11.54 10.40 -8.29
N ARG A 144 -11.96 10.23 -9.54
CA ARG A 144 -11.30 9.35 -10.52
C ARG A 144 -9.96 9.92 -10.98
N ILE A 145 -9.02 9.02 -11.29
CA ILE A 145 -7.79 9.37 -12.00
C ILE A 145 -8.14 9.62 -13.46
N THR A 146 -8.75 8.61 -14.10
CA THR A 146 -9.18 8.61 -15.50
C THR A 146 -10.66 8.25 -15.61
N PRO A 147 -11.32 8.46 -16.74
CA PRO A 147 -12.68 7.97 -16.97
C PRO A 147 -12.86 6.47 -16.78
N GLY A 148 -11.78 5.68 -16.97
CA GLY A 148 -11.78 4.23 -16.83
C GLY A 148 -11.62 3.69 -15.40
N CYS A 149 -11.53 4.55 -14.37
CA CYS A 149 -11.44 4.11 -12.99
C CYS A 149 -12.75 3.50 -12.49
N THR A 150 -12.65 2.48 -11.64
CA THR A 150 -13.78 1.96 -10.88
C THR A 150 -14.23 2.93 -9.80
N GLY A 151 -15.47 2.84 -9.40
CA GLY A 151 -16.06 3.64 -8.34
C GLY A 151 -16.99 2.84 -7.43
N LEU A 152 -17.35 3.48 -6.30
CA LEU A 152 -18.32 2.93 -5.36
C LEU A 152 -19.13 4.04 -4.67
N TRP A 153 -19.78 4.88 -5.47
CA TRP A 153 -20.58 6.01 -4.98
C TRP A 153 -22.10 5.85 -5.23
N ASN A 154 -22.53 4.73 -5.85
CA ASN A 154 -23.94 4.46 -6.12
C ASN A 154 -24.28 2.96 -6.02
N VAL A 155 -25.57 2.67 -6.02
CA VAL A 155 -26.13 1.31 -5.88
C VAL A 155 -25.72 0.37 -7.04
N PRO A 156 -25.78 0.76 -8.31
CA PRO A 156 -25.36 -0.09 -9.41
C PRO A 156 -23.90 -0.55 -9.27
N GLN A 157 -22.99 0.33 -8.86
CA GLN A 157 -21.58 -0.01 -8.64
C GLN A 157 -21.42 -0.99 -7.47
N ARG A 158 -22.15 -0.80 -6.35
CA ARG A 158 -22.21 -1.75 -5.25
C ARG A 158 -22.62 -3.16 -5.70
N ASP A 159 -23.66 -3.24 -6.49
CA ASP A 159 -24.21 -4.53 -6.95
C ASP A 159 -23.25 -5.23 -7.93
N ALA A 160 -22.56 -4.47 -8.79
CA ALA A 160 -21.52 -4.99 -9.65
C ALA A 160 -20.31 -5.50 -8.86
N TRP A 161 -19.86 -4.80 -7.81
CA TRP A 161 -18.83 -5.27 -6.89
C TRP A 161 -19.25 -6.51 -6.12
N ARG A 162 -20.51 -6.57 -5.64
CA ARG A 162 -21.05 -7.77 -4.94
C ARG A 162 -20.90 -9.03 -5.80
N ARG A 163 -21.24 -8.97 -7.08
CA ARG A 163 -21.09 -10.10 -8.00
C ARG A 163 -19.65 -10.64 -8.04
N ILE A 164 -18.65 -9.74 -8.01
CA ILE A 164 -17.23 -10.12 -8.04
C ILE A 164 -16.81 -10.74 -6.71
N VAL A 165 -17.24 -10.16 -5.59
CA VAL A 165 -16.96 -10.67 -4.25
C VAL A 165 -17.57 -12.05 -4.05
N GLU A 166 -18.83 -12.24 -4.41
CA GLU A 166 -19.54 -13.52 -4.34
C GLU A 166 -18.84 -14.60 -5.18
N PHE A 167 -18.39 -14.26 -6.39
CA PHE A 167 -17.62 -15.18 -7.22
C PHE A 167 -16.32 -15.62 -6.51
N ALA A 168 -15.54 -14.69 -5.98
CA ALA A 168 -14.30 -15.01 -5.32
C ALA A 168 -14.52 -15.89 -4.07
N HIS A 169 -15.52 -15.58 -3.25
CA HIS A 169 -15.87 -16.35 -2.06
C HIS A 169 -16.40 -17.75 -2.41
N ALA A 170 -17.16 -17.90 -3.50
CA ALA A 170 -17.68 -19.18 -3.92
C ALA A 170 -16.60 -20.14 -4.48
N HIS A 171 -15.52 -19.58 -5.07
CA HIS A 171 -14.54 -20.34 -5.83
C HIS A 171 -13.12 -20.32 -5.25
N SER A 172 -12.90 -19.63 -4.13
CA SER A 172 -11.57 -19.53 -3.50
C SER A 172 -11.67 -19.38 -1.98
N ARG A 173 -10.49 -19.38 -1.32
CA ARG A 173 -10.35 -18.99 0.10
C ARG A 173 -9.74 -17.60 0.27
N ALA A 174 -9.44 -16.94 -0.84
CA ALA A 174 -8.89 -15.60 -0.81
C ALA A 174 -9.85 -14.62 -0.14
N LYS A 175 -9.31 -13.71 0.64
CA LYS A 175 -10.04 -12.56 1.13
C LYS A 175 -9.95 -11.42 0.12
N LEU A 176 -11.01 -10.61 0.01
CA LEU A 176 -11.03 -9.44 -0.86
C LEU A 176 -10.96 -8.16 -0.04
N CYS A 177 -10.02 -7.29 -0.40
CA CYS A 177 -9.88 -5.96 0.17
C CYS A 177 -10.33 -4.90 -0.84
N LEU A 178 -11.25 -4.04 -0.42
CA LEU A 178 -11.66 -2.87 -1.18
C LEU A 178 -10.70 -1.72 -0.90
N GLN A 179 -9.95 -1.23 -1.89
CA GLN A 179 -9.17 -0.02 -1.74
C GLN A 179 -9.98 1.21 -2.16
N LEU A 180 -10.32 2.08 -1.21
CA LEU A 180 -11.01 3.35 -1.46
C LEU A 180 -10.01 4.49 -1.62
N GLY A 181 -10.25 5.37 -2.58
CA GLY A 181 -9.40 6.52 -2.84
C GLY A 181 -10.08 7.66 -3.57
N HIS A 182 -9.34 8.77 -3.66
CA HIS A 182 -9.69 9.97 -4.41
C HIS A 182 -8.40 10.52 -5.05
N ALA A 183 -8.39 10.67 -6.36
CA ALA A 183 -7.19 11.03 -7.12
C ALA A 183 -6.59 12.39 -6.76
N GLY A 184 -7.42 13.32 -6.25
CA GLY A 184 -6.95 14.66 -5.94
C GLY A 184 -6.41 15.37 -7.19
N ARG A 185 -5.27 16.03 -7.05
CA ARG A 185 -4.63 16.79 -8.14
C ARG A 185 -4.12 15.94 -9.32
N LYS A 186 -4.11 14.60 -9.17
CA LYS A 186 -3.72 13.65 -10.21
C LYS A 186 -4.93 13.07 -10.96
N GLY A 187 -6.12 13.63 -10.76
CA GLY A 187 -7.33 13.25 -11.47
C GLY A 187 -7.54 14.00 -12.78
N SER A 188 -8.58 13.59 -13.52
CA SER A 188 -8.94 14.18 -14.82
C SER A 188 -7.86 13.99 -15.89
N THR A 189 -7.31 12.77 -15.96
CA THR A 189 -6.22 12.43 -16.89
C THR A 189 -6.65 11.39 -17.92
N GLN A 190 -5.88 11.29 -18.98
CA GLN A 190 -6.00 10.27 -20.01
C GLN A 190 -5.75 8.87 -19.44
N LEU A 191 -6.16 7.84 -20.17
CA LEU A 191 -5.91 6.45 -19.80
C LEU A 191 -4.39 6.14 -19.80
N GLY A 192 -3.94 5.25 -18.93
CA GLY A 192 -2.52 4.97 -18.75
C GLY A 192 -1.78 4.41 -19.97
N TRP A 193 -2.50 3.95 -21.00
CA TRP A 193 -1.92 3.52 -22.29
C TRP A 193 -2.01 4.56 -23.41
N GLU A 194 -2.55 5.75 -23.10
CA GLU A 194 -2.53 6.94 -23.96
C GLU A 194 -1.34 7.81 -23.55
N GLU A 195 -1.59 8.99 -22.97
CA GLU A 195 -0.54 9.83 -22.39
C GLU A 195 -0.70 9.89 -20.87
N GLU A 196 0.06 9.06 -20.16
CA GLU A 196 -0.01 8.95 -18.69
C GLU A 196 0.14 10.31 -18.01
N ASP A 197 -0.70 10.56 -17.00
CA ASP A 197 -0.75 11.80 -16.20
C ASP A 197 -1.09 13.09 -16.99
N ARG A 198 -1.37 13.02 -18.28
CA ARG A 198 -1.81 14.17 -19.08
C ARG A 198 -3.29 14.44 -18.90
N PRO A 199 -3.73 15.72 -18.90
CA PRO A 199 -5.15 16.06 -18.87
C PRO A 199 -5.92 15.43 -20.03
N LEU A 200 -7.23 15.17 -19.83
CA LEU A 200 -8.12 14.76 -20.91
C LEU A 200 -8.16 15.83 -22.00
N GLU A 201 -8.31 15.44 -23.26
CA GLU A 201 -8.52 16.37 -24.38
C GLU A 201 -9.84 17.14 -24.24
N ALA A 202 -10.87 16.49 -23.69
CA ALA A 202 -12.19 17.05 -23.44
C ALA A 202 -12.84 16.41 -22.20
N GLY A 203 -13.84 17.09 -21.61
CA GLY A 203 -14.59 16.55 -20.48
C GLY A 203 -13.84 16.58 -19.16
N ASN A 204 -12.81 17.43 -19.03
CA ASN A 204 -12.08 17.61 -17.78
C ASN A 204 -13.02 18.06 -16.65
N TRP A 205 -12.76 17.54 -15.44
CA TRP A 205 -13.42 17.99 -14.23
C TRP A 205 -12.46 18.72 -13.29
N GLN A 206 -13.01 19.56 -12.40
CA GLN A 206 -12.24 20.30 -11.43
C GLN A 206 -11.66 19.34 -10.37
N THR A 207 -10.35 19.28 -10.27
CA THR A 207 -9.64 18.52 -9.24
C THR A 207 -9.51 19.31 -7.93
N LEU A 208 -9.35 18.59 -6.82
CA LEU A 208 -9.22 19.12 -5.47
C LEU A 208 -7.85 18.74 -4.87
N ALA A 209 -7.28 19.64 -4.06
CA ALA A 209 -6.03 19.36 -3.35
C ALA A 209 -5.92 20.23 -2.08
N PRO A 210 -4.98 19.95 -1.17
CA PRO A 210 -4.69 20.84 -0.04
C PRO A 210 -4.19 22.22 -0.48
N SER A 211 -3.52 22.30 -1.63
CA SER A 211 -2.97 23.54 -2.19
C SER A 211 -3.09 23.55 -3.71
N PRO A 212 -3.21 24.71 -4.36
CA PRO A 212 -3.43 24.82 -5.82
C PRO A 212 -2.16 24.57 -6.63
N LEU A 213 -1.49 23.44 -6.38
CA LEU A 213 -0.25 23.03 -7.04
C LEU A 213 -0.56 21.94 -8.08
N PRO A 214 -0.37 22.18 -9.39
CA PRO A 214 -0.58 21.16 -10.42
C PRO A 214 0.38 19.98 -10.22
N TYR A 215 0.03 18.81 -10.77
CA TYR A 215 0.96 17.66 -10.72
C TYR A 215 2.11 17.84 -11.72
N LEU A 216 1.79 18.11 -12.99
CA LEU A 216 2.76 18.45 -14.02
C LEU A 216 2.69 19.97 -14.27
N ASP A 217 3.77 20.68 -13.92
CA ASP A 217 3.83 22.13 -14.08
C ASP A 217 3.70 22.54 -15.57
N GLY A 218 2.85 23.54 -15.82
CA GLY A 218 2.53 23.99 -17.19
C GLY A 218 1.73 23.02 -18.06
N ILE A 219 1.34 21.86 -17.54
CA ILE A 219 0.59 20.83 -18.27
C ILE A 219 -0.74 20.51 -17.57
N SER A 220 -0.68 20.06 -16.31
CA SER A 220 -1.90 19.76 -15.54
C SER A 220 -2.62 21.05 -15.13
N ALA A 221 -3.95 21.02 -15.12
CA ALA A 221 -4.74 22.09 -14.55
C ALA A 221 -4.44 22.23 -13.04
N ALA A 222 -4.37 23.47 -12.56
CA ALA A 222 -4.22 23.69 -11.12
C ALA A 222 -5.49 23.18 -10.39
N PRO A 223 -5.32 22.34 -9.35
CA PRO A 223 -6.44 21.92 -8.53
C PRO A 223 -6.99 23.11 -7.73
N ARG A 224 -8.25 23.07 -7.37
CA ARG A 224 -8.82 24.01 -6.41
C ARG A 224 -8.40 23.61 -5.00
N GLU A 225 -7.96 24.60 -4.22
CA GLU A 225 -7.69 24.37 -2.81
C GLU A 225 -8.97 24.02 -2.05
N MET A 226 -8.93 22.97 -1.25
CA MET A 226 -10.10 22.49 -0.51
C MET A 226 -10.48 23.46 0.62
N THR A 227 -11.77 23.78 0.67
CA THR A 227 -12.40 24.41 1.84
C THR A 227 -12.76 23.37 2.88
N ARG A 228 -13.17 23.81 4.08
CA ARG A 228 -13.70 22.89 5.10
C ARG A 228 -14.92 22.11 4.58
N ALA A 229 -15.81 22.77 3.86
CA ALA A 229 -17.00 22.13 3.28
C ALA A 229 -16.64 21.04 2.25
N ASP A 230 -15.58 21.23 1.47
CA ASP A 230 -15.07 20.18 0.57
C ASP A 230 -14.52 18.99 1.36
N MET A 231 -13.80 19.25 2.44
CA MET A 231 -13.27 18.18 3.31
C MET A 231 -14.43 17.38 3.93
N ASP A 232 -15.47 18.05 4.44
CA ASP A 232 -16.65 17.39 4.99
C ASP A 232 -17.38 16.55 3.94
N ALA A 233 -17.51 17.04 2.70
CA ALA A 233 -18.11 16.31 1.60
C ALA A 233 -17.29 15.05 1.24
N VAL A 234 -15.96 15.16 1.17
CA VAL A 234 -15.08 14.02 0.90
C VAL A 234 -15.14 12.98 2.02
N VAL A 235 -15.17 13.39 3.30
CA VAL A 235 -15.39 12.45 4.42
C VAL A 235 -16.70 11.69 4.23
N ALA A 236 -17.80 12.39 3.91
CA ALA A 236 -19.10 11.75 3.66
C ALA A 236 -19.07 10.77 2.47
N GLN A 237 -18.33 11.08 1.41
CA GLN A 237 -18.14 10.19 0.26
C GLN A 237 -17.40 8.91 0.67
N PHE A 238 -16.31 9.00 1.43
CA PHE A 238 -15.60 7.83 1.97
C PHE A 238 -16.51 6.97 2.86
N VAL A 239 -17.27 7.57 3.75
CA VAL A 239 -18.23 6.87 4.63
C VAL A 239 -19.29 6.15 3.81
N GLN A 240 -19.86 6.81 2.78
CA GLN A 240 -20.89 6.18 1.94
C GLN A 240 -20.31 5.00 1.13
N SER A 241 -19.13 5.16 0.56
CA SER A 241 -18.43 4.07 -0.16
C SER A 241 -18.08 2.91 0.77
N THR A 242 -17.73 3.19 2.04
CA THR A 242 -17.52 2.18 3.08
C THR A 242 -18.78 1.36 3.34
N ARG A 243 -19.94 2.00 3.44
CA ARG A 243 -21.25 1.30 3.59
C ARG A 243 -21.52 0.38 2.41
N TYR A 244 -21.33 0.88 1.20
CA TYR A 244 -21.49 0.08 -0.01
C TYR A 244 -20.49 -1.08 -0.07
N GLY A 245 -19.25 -0.89 0.36
CA GLY A 245 -18.24 -1.96 0.45
C GLY A 245 -18.65 -3.06 1.41
N ARG A 246 -19.18 -2.71 2.60
CA ARG A 246 -19.75 -3.67 3.54
C ARG A 246 -20.94 -4.42 2.96
N GLU A 247 -21.88 -3.72 2.31
CA GLU A 247 -23.03 -4.32 1.66
C GLU A 247 -22.64 -5.21 0.47
N ALA A 248 -21.57 -4.90 -0.24
CA ALA A 248 -21.03 -5.75 -1.31
C ALA A 248 -20.33 -7.01 -0.79
N GLY A 249 -20.01 -7.08 0.52
CA GLY A 249 -19.46 -8.28 1.15
C GLY A 249 -17.94 -8.36 1.18
N PHE A 250 -17.21 -7.25 1.02
CA PHE A 250 -15.76 -7.23 1.15
C PHE A 250 -15.32 -7.63 2.56
N ASP A 251 -14.19 -8.37 2.64
CA ASP A 251 -13.62 -8.85 3.91
C ASP A 251 -12.77 -7.78 4.61
N LEU A 252 -12.05 -6.95 3.85
CA LEU A 252 -11.17 -5.88 4.32
C LEU A 252 -11.45 -4.59 3.58
N LEU A 253 -11.08 -3.49 4.20
CA LEU A 253 -11.07 -2.16 3.59
C LEU A 253 -9.65 -1.57 3.67
N GLU A 254 -9.25 -0.82 2.64
CA GLU A 254 -8.03 -0.02 2.66
C GLU A 254 -8.31 1.41 2.22
N LEU A 255 -7.71 2.37 2.95
CA LEU A 255 -7.68 3.77 2.53
C LEU A 255 -6.40 4.07 1.78
N HIS A 256 -6.55 4.57 0.56
CA HIS A 256 -5.40 4.97 -0.25
C HIS A 256 -4.89 6.36 0.17
N MET A 257 -3.83 6.37 0.99
CA MET A 257 -3.14 7.56 1.46
C MET A 257 -1.70 7.62 0.93
N ALA A 258 -1.48 7.18 -0.32
CA ALA A 258 -0.18 7.11 -0.96
C ALA A 258 -0.19 7.76 -2.36
N HIS A 259 0.97 7.78 -3.03
CA HIS A 259 1.18 8.07 -4.44
C HIS A 259 0.76 9.47 -4.90
N GLY A 260 0.73 10.44 -3.97
CA GLY A 260 0.36 11.83 -4.27
C GLY A 260 -1.13 12.04 -4.55
N TYR A 261 -1.98 11.05 -4.30
CA TYR A 261 -3.43 11.18 -4.34
C TYR A 261 -3.94 12.06 -3.19
N LEU A 262 -5.24 12.31 -3.12
CA LEU A 262 -5.77 13.37 -2.26
C LEU A 262 -5.27 13.30 -0.82
N LEU A 263 -5.45 12.18 -0.13
CA LEU A 263 -5.06 12.05 1.27
C LEU A 263 -3.53 12.10 1.47
N ALA A 264 -2.77 11.48 0.55
CA ALA A 264 -1.30 11.58 0.51
C ALA A 264 -0.82 13.02 0.30
N SER A 265 -1.53 13.80 -0.52
CA SER A 265 -1.16 15.19 -0.80
C SER A 265 -1.29 16.11 0.42
N PHE A 266 -2.12 15.74 1.41
CA PHE A 266 -2.12 16.42 2.71
C PHE A 266 -0.90 16.06 3.56
N LEU A 267 -0.44 14.81 3.52
CA LEU A 267 0.68 14.33 4.33
C LEU A 267 2.03 14.90 3.89
N SER A 268 2.26 15.00 2.58
CA SER A 268 3.55 15.46 2.05
C SER A 268 3.72 16.98 2.14
N PRO A 269 4.86 17.47 2.67
CA PRO A 269 5.17 18.91 2.69
C PRO A 269 5.43 19.47 1.28
N LEU A 270 5.67 18.61 0.28
CA LEU A 270 5.87 19.03 -1.11
C LEU A 270 4.56 19.49 -1.77
N THR A 271 3.42 18.97 -1.31
CA THR A 271 2.10 19.19 -1.91
C THR A 271 1.13 19.96 -1.03
N ASN A 272 1.40 20.00 0.29
CA ASN A 272 0.61 20.74 1.26
C ASN A 272 1.35 22.01 1.69
N ARG A 273 0.91 23.16 1.16
CA ARG A 273 1.46 24.50 1.46
C ARG A 273 0.45 25.33 2.27
N ARG A 274 -0.53 24.72 2.91
CA ARG A 274 -1.54 25.42 3.71
C ARG A 274 -0.91 26.11 4.92
N GLY A 275 -1.43 27.28 5.23
CA GLY A 275 -1.04 28.07 6.40
C GLY A 275 -2.04 27.94 7.57
N ASP A 276 -3.06 27.07 7.44
CA ASP A 276 -4.08 26.85 8.47
C ASP A 276 -3.82 25.56 9.30
N ALA A 277 -4.83 25.13 10.07
CA ALA A 277 -4.74 23.95 10.93
C ALA A 277 -4.55 22.61 10.17
N TYR A 278 -4.52 22.61 8.85
CA TYR A 278 -4.33 21.43 7.98
C TYR A 278 -2.99 21.42 7.27
N GLY A 279 -2.07 22.36 7.55
CA GLY A 279 -0.77 22.48 6.91
C GLY A 279 0.37 22.77 7.88
N GLY A 280 1.61 22.83 7.36
CA GLY A 280 2.81 23.08 8.16
C GLY A 280 3.32 21.82 8.88
N ALA A 281 3.31 21.79 10.21
CA ALA A 281 3.79 20.66 11.00
C ALA A 281 3.02 19.36 10.70
N ILE A 282 3.69 18.21 10.87
CA ILE A 282 3.12 16.89 10.52
C ILE A 282 1.79 16.62 11.24
N GLY A 283 1.63 17.02 12.50
CA GLY A 283 0.37 16.87 13.24
C GLY A 283 -0.81 17.61 12.58
N ASN A 284 -0.58 18.76 11.94
CA ASN A 284 -1.59 19.47 11.18
C ASN A 284 -1.86 18.78 9.82
N ARG A 285 -0.80 18.35 9.12
CA ARG A 285 -0.91 17.63 7.84
C ARG A 285 -1.65 16.29 7.99
N LEU A 286 -1.55 15.65 9.14
CA LEU A 286 -2.28 14.43 9.52
C LEU A 286 -3.78 14.66 9.76
N ARG A 287 -4.21 15.84 10.13
CA ARG A 287 -5.57 16.12 10.62
C ARG A 287 -6.65 15.61 9.66
N PHE A 288 -6.65 16.02 8.40
CA PHE A 288 -7.66 15.60 7.45
C PHE A 288 -7.59 14.09 7.10
N PRO A 289 -6.43 13.48 6.81
CA PRO A 289 -6.31 12.03 6.69
C PRO A 289 -6.86 11.25 7.88
N LEU A 290 -6.65 11.72 9.10
CA LEU A 290 -7.18 11.08 10.31
C LEU A 290 -8.70 11.26 10.44
N GLU A 291 -9.24 12.43 10.12
CA GLU A 291 -10.71 12.65 10.08
C GLU A 291 -11.39 11.63 9.14
N VAL A 292 -10.80 11.37 7.97
CA VAL A 292 -11.30 10.34 7.05
C VAL A 292 -11.17 8.94 7.65
N LEU A 293 -10.00 8.58 8.20
CA LEU A 293 -9.76 7.26 8.80
C LEU A 293 -10.72 6.99 9.96
N GLU A 294 -10.89 7.93 10.88
CA GLU A 294 -11.76 7.80 12.05
C GLU A 294 -13.23 7.65 11.64
N ALA A 295 -13.69 8.44 10.65
CA ALA A 295 -15.05 8.35 10.14
C ALA A 295 -15.32 7.00 9.45
N VAL A 296 -14.36 6.53 8.65
CA VAL A 296 -14.42 5.20 8.02
C VAL A 296 -14.36 4.09 9.06
N ARG A 297 -13.47 4.18 10.07
CA ARG A 297 -13.39 3.21 11.17
C ARG A 297 -14.70 3.11 11.96
N ALA A 298 -15.35 4.23 12.19
CA ALA A 298 -16.64 4.26 12.88
C ALA A 298 -17.74 3.50 12.11
N GLU A 299 -17.66 3.45 10.78
CA GLU A 299 -18.57 2.70 9.92
C GLU A 299 -18.11 1.25 9.70
N TRP A 300 -16.80 0.99 9.60
CA TRP A 300 -16.17 -0.32 9.35
C TRP A 300 -15.62 -0.94 10.64
N ARG A 301 -16.49 -1.29 11.61
CA ARG A 301 -16.11 -1.59 13.00
C ARG A 301 -15.47 -2.96 13.20
N ASP A 302 -16.03 -3.99 12.57
CA ASP A 302 -15.83 -5.38 12.95
C ASP A 302 -14.80 -6.11 12.08
N ALA A 303 -14.40 -5.52 10.95
CA ALA A 303 -13.47 -6.10 10.00
C ALA A 303 -12.16 -5.28 9.90
N PRO A 304 -11.07 -5.86 9.38
CA PRO A 304 -9.78 -5.19 9.28
C PRO A 304 -9.83 -3.95 8.38
N LEU A 305 -9.13 -2.90 8.82
CA LEU A 305 -8.93 -1.65 8.08
C LEU A 305 -7.44 -1.42 7.87
N SER A 306 -7.04 -1.36 6.60
CA SER A 306 -5.69 -1.05 6.14
C SER A 306 -5.57 0.41 5.73
N VAL A 307 -4.35 0.94 5.80
CA VAL A 307 -3.99 2.23 5.20
C VAL A 307 -2.76 2.03 4.34
N ARG A 308 -2.83 2.44 3.06
CA ARG A 308 -1.67 2.47 2.18
C ARG A 308 -0.98 3.81 2.25
N LEU A 309 0.34 3.81 2.51
CA LEU A 309 1.16 5.00 2.71
C LEU A 309 2.30 5.09 1.69
N SER A 310 2.63 6.31 1.25
CA SER A 310 3.93 6.59 0.64
C SER A 310 4.96 6.84 1.75
N SER A 311 5.85 5.88 1.94
CA SER A 311 6.88 5.91 2.98
C SER A 311 8.00 6.93 2.72
N SER A 312 8.12 7.40 1.48
CA SER A 312 9.07 8.42 1.03
C SER A 312 8.55 9.06 -0.24
N ASP A 313 8.78 10.36 -0.39
CA ASP A 313 8.49 11.07 -1.65
C ASP A 313 9.63 10.94 -2.66
N TRP A 314 10.78 10.37 -2.28
CA TRP A 314 11.99 10.26 -3.11
C TRP A 314 12.45 11.61 -3.71
N ALA A 315 12.16 12.68 -3.03
CA ALA A 315 12.48 14.05 -3.44
C ALA A 315 12.96 14.88 -2.22
N PRO A 316 13.90 15.82 -2.41
CA PRO A 316 14.34 16.69 -1.32
C PRO A 316 13.18 17.47 -0.71
N GLY A 317 13.16 17.57 0.62
CA GLY A 317 12.11 18.27 1.36
C GLY A 317 10.77 17.50 1.44
N GLY A 318 10.73 16.22 1.04
CA GLY A 318 9.60 15.34 1.23
C GLY A 318 9.53 14.74 2.63
N LEU A 319 8.63 13.75 2.79
CA LEU A 319 8.41 13.03 4.05
C LEU A 319 9.68 12.35 4.55
N THR A 320 10.04 12.57 5.81
CA THR A 320 11.19 11.95 6.47
C THR A 320 10.85 10.60 7.11
N GLU A 321 11.86 9.79 7.47
CA GLU A 321 11.65 8.52 8.18
C GLU A 321 11.00 8.74 9.57
N ASP A 322 11.37 9.81 10.29
CA ASP A 322 10.79 10.15 11.58
C ASP A 322 9.31 10.53 11.43
N GLU A 323 8.98 11.34 10.43
CA GLU A 323 7.58 11.67 10.12
C GLU A 323 6.78 10.43 9.68
N LEU A 324 7.39 9.49 8.94
CA LEU A 324 6.73 8.21 8.60
C LEU A 324 6.36 7.41 9.85
N ILE A 325 7.24 7.36 10.85
CA ILE A 325 6.98 6.69 12.14
C ILE A 325 5.83 7.40 12.87
N GLU A 326 5.82 8.73 12.89
CA GLU A 326 4.75 9.52 13.51
C GLU A 326 3.41 9.28 12.81
N VAL A 327 3.38 9.32 11.47
CA VAL A 327 2.20 8.98 10.64
C VAL A 327 1.71 7.57 10.95
N ALA A 328 2.60 6.57 10.96
CA ALA A 328 2.22 5.18 11.21
C ALA A 328 1.61 4.97 12.60
N ARG A 329 2.17 5.62 13.63
CA ARG A 329 1.59 5.61 14.99
C ARG A 329 0.23 6.27 15.06
N ALA A 330 0.07 7.43 14.39
CA ALA A 330 -1.20 8.12 14.33
C ALA A 330 -2.29 7.28 13.65
N MET A 331 -1.96 6.62 12.52
CA MET A 331 -2.89 5.71 11.84
C MET A 331 -3.27 4.51 12.72
N GLN A 332 -2.31 3.91 13.43
CA GLN A 332 -2.58 2.82 14.39
C GLN A 332 -3.51 3.28 15.50
N CYS A 333 -3.25 4.43 16.11
CA CYS A 333 -4.08 4.99 17.18
C CYS A 333 -5.50 5.33 16.72
N ALA A 334 -5.65 5.77 15.47
CA ALA A 334 -6.95 6.06 14.83
C ALA A 334 -7.71 4.80 14.38
N GLY A 335 -7.13 3.60 14.54
CA GLY A 335 -7.82 2.34 14.34
C GLY A 335 -7.44 1.58 13.07
N ALA A 336 -6.34 1.90 12.41
CA ALA A 336 -5.77 1.02 11.38
C ALA A 336 -5.24 -0.27 12.00
N ASP A 337 -5.54 -1.41 11.38
CA ASP A 337 -5.10 -2.74 11.82
C ASP A 337 -3.81 -3.19 11.14
N LEU A 338 -3.54 -2.66 9.96
CA LEU A 338 -2.29 -2.90 9.20
C LEU A 338 -1.99 -1.72 8.27
N LEU A 339 -0.72 -1.64 7.84
CA LEU A 339 -0.26 -0.60 6.91
C LEU A 339 0.38 -1.25 5.67
N ASP A 340 -0.05 -0.82 4.48
CA ASP A 340 0.59 -1.18 3.20
C ASP A 340 1.63 -0.11 2.84
N LEU A 341 2.92 -0.48 2.88
CA LEU A 341 4.04 0.44 2.75
C LEU A 341 4.57 0.51 1.32
N SER A 342 4.07 1.47 0.57
CA SER A 342 4.56 1.86 -0.76
C SER A 342 5.45 3.10 -0.67
N SER A 343 5.79 3.73 -1.80
CA SER A 343 6.53 4.99 -1.80
C SER A 343 6.42 5.74 -3.12
N GLY A 344 6.76 7.02 -3.11
CA GLY A 344 6.86 7.87 -4.29
C GLY A 344 5.52 8.29 -4.89
N GLN A 345 5.59 8.69 -6.16
CA GLN A 345 4.48 9.17 -6.99
C GLN A 345 3.83 10.49 -6.52
N THR A 346 4.42 11.13 -5.51
CA THR A 346 3.94 12.42 -4.96
C THR A 346 4.25 13.58 -5.89
N VAL A 347 5.43 13.55 -6.50
CA VAL A 347 5.93 14.61 -7.43
C VAL A 347 6.61 13.97 -8.64
N PRO A 348 6.56 14.59 -9.83
CA PRO A 348 7.12 13.99 -11.05
C PRO A 348 8.67 13.95 -11.05
N TRP A 349 9.34 14.80 -10.28
CA TRP A 349 10.80 14.83 -10.18
C TRP A 349 11.39 13.89 -9.11
N GLN A 350 10.60 12.95 -8.61
CA GLN A 350 11.07 11.91 -7.70
C GLN A 350 12.23 11.09 -8.31
N LYS A 351 13.11 10.58 -7.44
CA LYS A 351 14.27 9.75 -7.86
C LYS A 351 14.35 8.48 -7.01
N PRO A 352 13.41 7.53 -7.16
CA PRO A 352 13.45 6.28 -6.40
C PRO A 352 14.62 5.41 -6.83
N VAL A 353 15.20 4.68 -5.87
CA VAL A 353 16.25 3.70 -6.15
C VAL A 353 15.60 2.33 -6.23
N TYR A 354 15.27 1.91 -7.44
CA TYR A 354 14.65 0.61 -7.70
C TYR A 354 15.62 -0.55 -7.46
N GLY A 355 15.07 -1.71 -7.16
CA GLY A 355 15.81 -2.94 -6.98
C GLY A 355 14.96 -4.06 -6.36
N ARG A 356 15.57 -5.20 -6.11
CA ARG A 356 14.93 -6.35 -5.43
C ARG A 356 14.42 -5.93 -4.05
N MET A 357 13.12 -6.09 -3.78
CA MET A 357 12.49 -5.78 -2.49
C MET A 357 12.76 -4.33 -1.99
N TRP A 358 12.84 -3.38 -2.93
CA TRP A 358 13.38 -2.03 -2.68
C TRP A 358 12.58 -1.20 -1.65
N GLN A 359 11.30 -1.50 -1.43
CA GLN A 359 10.47 -0.83 -0.42
C GLN A 359 10.37 -1.63 0.89
N THR A 360 10.86 -2.87 0.94
CA THR A 360 10.85 -3.70 2.16
C THR A 360 11.51 -3.02 3.38
N PRO A 361 12.56 -2.18 3.25
CA PRO A 361 13.10 -1.44 4.38
C PRO A 361 12.09 -0.54 5.11
N PHE A 362 11.10 0.01 4.41
CA PHE A 362 10.04 0.81 5.04
C PHE A 362 9.06 -0.04 5.84
N SER A 363 8.67 -1.20 5.29
CA SER A 363 7.86 -2.17 6.01
C SER A 363 8.59 -2.67 7.27
N ASP A 364 9.87 -3.02 7.15
CA ASP A 364 10.74 -3.40 8.27
C ASP A 364 10.81 -2.31 9.35
N LEU A 365 11.00 -1.05 8.95
CA LEU A 365 11.04 0.10 9.86
C LEU A 365 9.73 0.23 10.64
N VAL A 366 8.62 0.33 9.95
CA VAL A 366 7.31 0.56 10.58
C VAL A 366 6.92 -0.63 11.47
N ARG A 367 7.06 -1.87 10.97
CA ARG A 367 6.72 -3.06 11.74
C ARG A 367 7.51 -3.17 13.04
N ASN A 368 8.82 -2.96 12.99
CA ASN A 368 9.68 -3.20 14.14
C ASN A 368 9.80 -2.00 15.10
N VAL A 369 9.44 -0.78 14.67
CA VAL A 369 9.45 0.42 15.52
C VAL A 369 8.06 0.76 16.08
N VAL A 370 7.01 0.60 15.26
CA VAL A 370 5.64 0.91 15.66
C VAL A 370 4.92 -0.32 16.21
N GLY A 371 5.21 -1.51 15.66
CA GLY A 371 4.62 -2.77 16.10
C GLY A 371 3.30 -3.12 15.42
N ILE A 372 2.88 -2.36 14.41
CA ILE A 372 1.69 -2.66 13.60
C ILE A 372 2.03 -3.67 12.50
N PRO A 373 1.15 -4.63 12.14
CA PRO A 373 1.32 -5.46 10.96
C PRO A 373 1.49 -4.62 9.71
N THR A 374 2.33 -5.10 8.77
CA THR A 374 2.61 -4.37 7.53
C THR A 374 2.50 -5.29 6.31
N ILE A 375 2.14 -4.71 5.16
CA ILE A 375 2.28 -5.30 3.84
C ILE A 375 3.52 -4.70 3.19
N ALA A 376 4.46 -5.56 2.78
CA ALA A 376 5.60 -5.17 1.99
C ALA A 376 5.28 -5.32 0.50
N VAL A 377 5.61 -4.31 -0.28
CA VAL A 377 5.42 -4.28 -1.74
C VAL A 377 6.70 -3.77 -2.41
N GLY A 378 6.82 -3.94 -3.71
CA GLY A 378 7.91 -3.40 -4.51
C GLY A 378 8.96 -4.43 -4.92
N ASN A 379 8.79 -4.93 -6.14
CA ASN A 379 9.67 -5.90 -6.79
C ASN A 379 9.86 -7.20 -5.98
N ILE A 380 8.74 -7.73 -5.45
CA ILE A 380 8.63 -9.03 -4.77
C ILE A 380 7.96 -9.98 -5.77
N PHE A 381 8.75 -10.77 -6.49
CA PHE A 381 8.28 -11.62 -7.58
C PHE A 381 8.70 -13.09 -7.46
N GLU A 382 9.47 -13.44 -6.42
CA GLU A 382 9.92 -14.81 -6.16
C GLU A 382 9.42 -15.29 -4.79
N ALA A 383 9.14 -16.59 -4.68
CA ALA A 383 8.80 -17.23 -3.41
C ALA A 383 9.88 -17.02 -2.33
N ASP A 384 11.16 -16.98 -2.75
CA ASP A 384 12.29 -16.69 -1.87
C ASP A 384 12.21 -15.31 -1.21
N HIS A 385 11.73 -14.28 -1.96
CA HIS A 385 11.51 -12.95 -1.42
C HIS A 385 10.44 -12.98 -0.32
N ALA A 386 9.27 -13.56 -0.61
CA ALA A 386 8.16 -13.64 0.34
C ALA A 386 8.56 -14.42 1.61
N ASN A 387 9.19 -15.59 1.45
CA ASN A 387 9.68 -16.39 2.57
C ASN A 387 10.68 -15.62 3.43
N SER A 388 11.61 -14.91 2.78
CA SER A 388 12.65 -14.13 3.48
C SER A 388 12.06 -12.97 4.27
N ILE A 389 11.09 -12.24 3.73
CA ILE A 389 10.40 -11.12 4.38
C ILE A 389 9.66 -11.61 5.62
N VAL A 390 8.84 -12.66 5.47
CA VAL A 390 8.05 -13.20 6.58
C VAL A 390 8.94 -13.78 7.68
N ALA A 391 9.92 -14.62 7.32
CA ALA A 391 10.78 -15.27 8.30
C ALA A 391 11.65 -14.28 9.08
N SER A 392 12.10 -13.20 8.44
CA SER A 392 12.89 -12.16 9.10
C SER A 392 12.07 -11.17 9.92
N GLY A 393 10.74 -11.25 9.90
CA GLY A 393 9.85 -10.31 10.60
C GLY A 393 9.85 -8.89 10.02
N ARG A 394 9.95 -8.76 8.69
CA ARG A 394 9.95 -7.46 7.99
C ARG A 394 8.57 -7.03 7.49
N ALA A 395 7.59 -7.95 7.52
CA ALA A 395 6.19 -7.67 7.19
C ALA A 395 5.24 -8.56 8.03
#